data_27d7f851c661404706ece9f75cb94f87
#
_entry.id   27d7f851c661404706ece9f75cb94f87
#
_cell.length_a   1.000
_cell.length_b   1.000
_cell.length_c   1.000
_cell.angle_alpha   90.00
_cell.angle_beta   90.00
_cell.angle_gamma   90.00
#
_symmetry.space_group_name_H-M   'P 1'
#
loop_
_entity.id
_entity.type
_entity.pdbx_description
1 polymer ?
#
loop_
_entity_poly.entity_id
_entity_poly.type
_entity_poly.pdbx_seq_one_letter_code
_entity_poly.pdbx_strand_id
1 'polypeptide(L)'
;IIDMHLHAFQLDDEKPPAANPVTGQPSAARTSAELCDSTLAALERYNIVKAIVSGPPETADQWREAAPGKIIVGVHVDEANPLPDLARLRAEIQAGRVQVLGELVLQYIGMAPNDPRLEPYYALAEEMNIPVGIHTGVGPAGTPYEPCCPNFRVTLGNPVLVEEVLIRHPRLRIYLMHGGWPYLQETKAILSVYPQVYVDLATINWIIPREDFHGYLRELVRAGFGKRLLFGSDQMVWPEAIGMAVEGIESAAFLTEEQKRDIFYN
;
A
#
# COMPACT_ATOMS: atom_id res chain seq x y z
N ILE A 1 5.00 12.72 9.50
CA ILE A 1 4.45 11.94 8.38
C ILE A 1 3.98 10.59 8.90
N ILE A 2 2.89 10.08 8.34
CA ILE A 2 2.44 8.69 8.48
C ILE A 2 2.62 8.03 7.11
N ASP A 3 3.39 6.93 7.04
CA ASP A 3 3.54 6.15 5.81
C ASP A 3 2.57 4.96 5.85
N MET A 4 1.58 4.99 4.97
CA MET A 4 0.50 4.00 4.96
C MET A 4 0.86 2.72 4.19
N HIS A 5 2.06 2.67 3.57
CA HIS A 5 2.39 1.57 2.69
C HIS A 5 3.90 1.33 2.62
N LEU A 6 4.35 0.30 3.31
CA LEU A 6 5.74 -0.19 3.33
C LEU A 6 5.76 -1.71 3.29
N HIS A 7 6.90 -2.26 2.87
CA HIS A 7 7.11 -3.71 2.81
C HIS A 7 8.31 -4.16 3.65
N ALA A 8 8.08 -5.14 4.51
CA ALA A 8 9.12 -5.89 5.20
C ALA A 8 9.44 -7.17 4.41
N PHE A 9 9.91 -7.02 3.17
CA PHE A 9 10.25 -8.18 2.35
C PHE A 9 11.51 -8.88 2.87
N GLN A 10 11.52 -10.20 2.70
CA GLN A 10 12.72 -11.00 2.92
C GLN A 10 13.59 -10.95 1.66
N LEU A 11 14.85 -10.60 1.84
CA LEU A 11 15.83 -10.66 0.76
C LEU A 11 16.45 -12.06 0.70
N ASP A 12 16.74 -12.48 -0.52
CA ASP A 12 17.49 -13.70 -0.79
C ASP A 12 18.99 -13.38 -0.72
N ASP A 13 19.69 -13.93 0.25
CA ASP A 13 21.12 -13.65 0.48
C ASP A 13 22.00 -14.11 -0.71
N GLU A 14 21.48 -14.99 -1.58
CA GLU A 14 22.19 -15.48 -2.75
C GLU A 14 21.96 -14.62 -4.00
N LYS A 15 20.90 -13.79 -4.01
CA LYS A 15 20.52 -12.96 -5.15
C LYS A 15 20.43 -11.49 -4.77
N PRO A 16 21.14 -10.60 -5.48
CA PRO A 16 20.98 -9.18 -5.22
C PRO A 16 19.55 -8.75 -5.53
N PRO A 17 18.97 -7.84 -4.73
CA PRO A 17 17.70 -7.22 -5.05
C PRO A 17 17.72 -6.56 -6.44
N ALA A 18 16.55 -6.49 -7.07
CA ALA A 18 16.41 -5.80 -8.35
C ALA A 18 16.89 -4.35 -8.25
N ALA A 19 17.43 -3.82 -9.35
CA ALA A 19 17.76 -2.41 -9.42
C ALA A 19 16.50 -1.54 -9.29
N ASN A 20 16.64 -0.39 -8.65
CA ASN A 20 15.55 0.58 -8.54
C ASN A 20 15.10 1.00 -9.96
N PRO A 21 13.82 0.88 -10.30
CA PRO A 21 13.35 1.08 -11.68
C PRO A 21 13.47 2.52 -12.17
N VAL A 22 13.62 3.50 -11.26
CA VAL A 22 13.77 4.92 -11.62
C VAL A 22 15.24 5.33 -11.74
N THR A 23 16.07 4.90 -10.79
CA THR A 23 17.49 5.31 -10.76
C THR A 23 18.41 4.33 -11.47
N GLY A 24 17.99 3.10 -11.72
CA GLY A 24 18.82 2.01 -12.22
C GLY A 24 19.89 1.53 -11.24
N GLN A 25 19.92 2.06 -10.02
CA GLN A 25 20.90 1.66 -9.01
C GLN A 25 20.43 0.41 -8.26
N PRO A 26 21.34 -0.51 -7.93
CA PRO A 26 21.00 -1.64 -7.06
C PRO A 26 20.58 -1.14 -5.69
N SER A 27 19.71 -1.89 -5.00
CA SER A 27 19.45 -1.62 -3.58
C SER A 27 20.76 -1.62 -2.78
N ALA A 28 20.87 -0.69 -1.84
CA ALA A 28 22.00 -0.65 -0.91
C ALA A 28 21.96 -1.83 0.08
N ALA A 29 20.76 -2.29 0.43
CA ALA A 29 20.55 -3.43 1.33
C ALA A 29 20.84 -4.76 0.58
N ARG A 30 21.60 -5.63 1.22
CA ARG A 30 21.95 -6.97 0.72
C ARG A 30 21.29 -8.08 1.52
N THR A 31 20.92 -7.82 2.76
CA THR A 31 20.26 -8.73 3.66
C THR A 31 18.95 -8.14 4.17
N SER A 32 18.06 -8.99 4.67
CA SER A 32 16.79 -8.53 5.27
C SER A 32 17.03 -7.60 6.48
N ALA A 33 18.10 -7.84 7.24
CA ALA A 33 18.47 -6.97 8.35
C ALA A 33 18.91 -5.58 7.87
N GLU A 34 19.78 -5.51 6.84
CA GLU A 34 20.18 -4.23 6.24
C GLU A 34 19.01 -3.47 5.62
N LEU A 35 18.04 -4.19 5.05
CA LEU A 35 16.81 -3.58 4.53
C LEU A 35 15.99 -2.94 5.65
N CYS A 36 15.81 -3.65 6.77
CA CYS A 36 15.16 -3.12 7.97
C CYS A 36 15.87 -1.86 8.47
N ASP A 37 17.16 -1.96 8.76
CA ASP A 37 17.95 -0.86 9.34
C ASP A 37 17.96 0.37 8.44
N SER A 38 18.17 0.19 7.13
CA SER A 38 18.19 1.28 6.16
C SER A 38 16.81 1.94 6.01
N THR A 39 15.74 1.15 6.06
CA THR A 39 14.38 1.67 6.02
C THR A 39 14.05 2.45 7.29
N LEU A 40 14.37 1.92 8.48
CA LEU A 40 14.16 2.63 9.74
C LEU A 40 14.95 3.94 9.80
N ALA A 41 16.19 3.96 9.30
CA ALA A 41 16.97 5.19 9.18
C ALA A 41 16.32 6.20 8.23
N ALA A 42 15.74 5.74 7.11
CA ALA A 42 14.99 6.60 6.19
C ALA A 42 13.72 7.16 6.84
N LEU A 43 12.96 6.34 7.61
CA LEU A 43 11.80 6.82 8.36
C LEU A 43 12.17 7.94 9.35
N GLU A 44 13.30 7.83 10.02
CA GLU A 44 13.80 8.89 10.93
C GLU A 44 14.18 10.15 10.15
N ARG A 45 14.95 9.99 9.08
CA ARG A 45 15.40 11.10 8.25
C ARG A 45 14.26 11.97 7.72
N TYR A 46 13.12 11.35 7.37
CA TYR A 46 11.95 12.05 6.83
C TYR A 46 10.86 12.33 7.87
N ASN A 47 11.15 12.18 9.17
CA ASN A 47 10.20 12.41 10.26
C ASN A 47 8.91 11.59 10.12
N ILE A 48 9.02 10.34 9.65
CA ILE A 48 7.91 9.40 9.60
C ILE A 48 7.72 8.81 10.98
N VAL A 49 6.60 9.13 11.62
CA VAL A 49 6.31 8.78 13.02
C VAL A 49 5.55 7.46 13.16
N LYS A 50 4.84 7.07 12.11
CA LYS A 50 4.12 5.79 11.99
C LYS A 50 4.29 5.25 10.57
N ALA A 51 4.40 3.94 10.46
CA ALA A 51 4.51 3.25 9.18
C ALA A 51 3.73 1.94 9.22
N ILE A 52 2.84 1.74 8.24
CA ILE A 52 2.12 0.48 8.05
C ILE A 52 3.01 -0.40 7.18
N VAL A 53 3.35 -1.57 7.72
CA VAL A 53 4.27 -2.52 7.08
C VAL A 53 3.56 -3.81 6.79
N SER A 54 3.64 -4.29 5.58
CA SER A 54 3.17 -5.62 5.16
C SER A 54 4.33 -6.47 4.62
N GLY A 55 4.17 -7.78 4.67
CA GLY A 55 5.22 -8.73 4.24
C GLY A 55 5.04 -10.09 4.92
N PRO A 56 6.01 -11.01 4.77
CA PRO A 56 6.02 -12.25 5.53
C PRO A 56 5.91 -11.97 7.05
N PRO A 57 5.08 -12.73 7.78
CA PRO A 57 4.79 -12.43 9.20
C PRO A 57 6.05 -12.30 10.06
N GLU A 58 7.04 -13.16 9.83
CA GLU A 58 8.28 -13.16 10.62
C GLU A 58 9.09 -11.85 10.43
N THR A 59 9.19 -11.37 9.19
CA THR A 59 9.92 -10.12 8.90
C THR A 59 9.15 -8.89 9.37
N ALA A 60 7.84 -8.87 9.20
CA ALA A 60 7.00 -7.79 9.71
C ALA A 60 7.05 -7.67 11.24
N ASP A 61 7.06 -8.81 11.96
CA ASP A 61 7.23 -8.85 13.41
C ASP A 61 8.63 -8.36 13.84
N GLN A 62 9.70 -8.76 13.13
CA GLN A 62 11.05 -8.26 13.38
C GLN A 62 11.14 -6.73 13.26
N TRP A 63 10.52 -6.15 12.23
CA TRP A 63 10.50 -4.69 12.05
C TRP A 63 9.73 -4.00 13.18
N ARG A 64 8.59 -4.58 13.61
CA ARG A 64 7.83 -4.06 14.75
C ARG A 64 8.62 -4.10 16.04
N GLU A 65 9.41 -5.15 16.28
CA GLU A 65 10.29 -5.28 17.45
C GLU A 65 11.47 -4.32 17.38
N ALA A 66 12.02 -4.07 16.18
CA ALA A 66 13.12 -3.12 15.97
C ALA A 66 12.69 -1.66 16.19
N ALA A 67 11.42 -1.31 15.90
CA ALA A 67 10.89 0.04 16.09
C ALA A 67 9.50 0.03 16.77
N PRO A 68 9.43 -0.31 18.07
CA PRO A 68 8.18 -0.40 18.81
C PRO A 68 7.41 0.91 18.79
N GLY A 69 6.11 0.83 18.53
CA GLY A 69 5.23 2.00 18.48
C GLY A 69 5.37 2.85 17.22
N LYS A 70 6.38 2.63 16.37
CA LYS A 70 6.48 3.25 15.03
C LYS A 70 5.87 2.35 13.96
N ILE A 71 6.22 1.07 13.95
CA ILE A 71 5.74 0.09 12.97
C ILE A 71 4.38 -0.47 13.39
N ILE A 72 3.46 -0.46 12.44
CA ILE A 72 2.12 -1.04 12.51
C ILE A 72 2.08 -2.18 11.50
N VAL A 73 1.75 -3.40 11.93
CA VAL A 73 1.75 -4.57 11.05
C VAL A 73 0.42 -4.72 10.34
N GLY A 74 0.50 -4.87 9.03
CA GLY A 74 -0.58 -5.29 8.14
C GLY A 74 -0.37 -6.72 7.63
N VAL A 75 -1.45 -7.35 7.18
CA VAL A 75 -1.43 -8.66 6.53
C VAL A 75 -1.16 -8.50 5.05
N HIS A 76 -0.07 -9.06 4.57
CA HIS A 76 0.22 -9.16 3.14
C HIS A 76 -0.40 -10.42 2.55
N VAL A 77 -1.08 -10.31 1.40
CA VAL A 77 -1.67 -11.44 0.69
C VAL A 77 -1.27 -11.39 -0.77
N ASP A 78 -0.48 -12.38 -1.18
CA ASP A 78 -0.04 -12.61 -2.56
C ASP A 78 0.06 -14.12 -2.83
N GLU A 79 0.78 -14.53 -3.87
CA GLU A 79 0.99 -15.94 -4.19
C GLU A 79 1.81 -16.68 -3.11
N ALA A 80 2.82 -16.04 -2.56
CA ALA A 80 3.69 -16.62 -1.53
C ALA A 80 3.05 -16.56 -0.13
N ASN A 81 2.17 -15.58 0.10
CA ASN A 81 1.49 -15.34 1.36
C ASN A 81 -0.03 -15.46 1.16
N PRO A 82 -0.60 -16.67 1.18
CA PRO A 82 -2.04 -16.87 0.99
C PRO A 82 -2.86 -16.30 2.15
N LEU A 83 -4.17 -16.18 1.93
CA LEU A 83 -5.10 -15.75 2.97
C LEU A 83 -4.88 -16.55 4.26
N PRO A 84 -4.63 -15.89 5.40
CA PRO A 84 -4.36 -16.56 6.66
C PRO A 84 -5.61 -17.27 7.20
N ASP A 85 -5.41 -18.25 8.08
CA ASP A 85 -6.52 -18.83 8.86
C ASP A 85 -7.29 -17.73 9.60
N LEU A 86 -8.61 -17.73 9.46
CA LEU A 86 -9.46 -16.65 9.96
C LEU A 86 -9.47 -16.56 11.51
N ALA A 87 -9.41 -17.70 12.20
CA ALA A 87 -9.39 -17.72 13.66
C ALA A 87 -8.05 -17.19 14.20
N ARG A 88 -6.94 -17.56 13.54
CA ARG A 88 -5.62 -17.01 13.84
C ARG A 88 -5.58 -15.52 13.59
N LEU A 89 -6.06 -15.05 12.43
CA LEU A 89 -6.10 -13.62 12.10
C LEU A 89 -6.89 -12.83 13.15
N ARG A 90 -8.06 -13.33 13.57
CA ARG A 90 -8.86 -12.73 14.66
C ARG A 90 -8.05 -12.60 15.95
N ALA A 91 -7.34 -13.64 16.34
CA ALA A 91 -6.51 -13.63 17.54
C ALA A 91 -5.36 -12.62 17.45
N GLU A 92 -4.71 -12.51 16.28
CA GLU A 92 -3.64 -11.52 16.03
C GLU A 92 -4.17 -10.08 16.11
N ILE A 93 -5.35 -9.81 15.55
CA ILE A 93 -6.01 -8.50 15.63
C ILE A 93 -6.40 -8.17 17.08
N GLN A 94 -7.02 -9.11 17.79
CA GLN A 94 -7.40 -8.94 19.20
C GLN A 94 -6.22 -8.67 20.11
N ALA A 95 -5.06 -9.26 19.80
CA ALA A 95 -3.81 -9.02 20.52
C ALA A 95 -3.10 -7.73 20.11
N GLY A 96 -3.63 -6.98 19.13
CA GLY A 96 -3.03 -5.75 18.61
C GLY A 96 -1.75 -5.98 17.79
N ARG A 97 -1.44 -7.22 17.41
CA ARG A 97 -0.28 -7.52 16.58
C ARG A 97 -0.51 -7.21 15.12
N VAL A 98 -1.74 -7.36 14.64
CA VAL A 98 -2.19 -6.96 13.30
C VAL A 98 -3.23 -5.85 13.44
N GLN A 99 -3.07 -4.77 12.69
CA GLN A 99 -3.96 -3.61 12.76
C GLN A 99 -4.51 -3.18 11.39
N VAL A 100 -4.06 -3.83 10.32
CA VAL A 100 -4.50 -3.57 8.94
C VAL A 100 -4.62 -4.91 8.21
N LEU A 101 -5.69 -5.09 7.47
CA LEU A 101 -5.80 -6.17 6.48
C LEU A 101 -5.31 -5.63 5.13
N GLY A 102 -4.04 -5.76 4.84
CA GLY A 102 -3.42 -5.23 3.63
C GLY A 102 -1.87 -5.15 3.77
N GLU A 103 -1.19 -5.25 2.69
CA GLU A 103 -1.66 -5.14 1.31
C GLU A 103 -2.28 -6.46 0.79
N LEU A 104 -3.47 -6.36 0.21
CA LEU A 104 -4.09 -7.48 -0.51
C LEU A 104 -3.76 -7.37 -2.01
N VAL A 105 -2.81 -8.16 -2.49
CA VAL A 105 -2.30 -8.15 -3.88
C VAL A 105 -3.10 -9.09 -4.77
N LEU A 106 -4.41 -8.94 -4.74
CA LEU A 106 -5.38 -9.91 -5.27
C LEU A 106 -5.27 -10.12 -6.77
N GLN A 107 -5.05 -9.07 -7.54
CA GLN A 107 -4.97 -9.15 -9.00
C GLN A 107 -3.82 -10.02 -9.50
N TYR A 108 -2.75 -10.17 -8.71
CA TYR A 108 -1.58 -11.00 -9.06
C TYR A 108 -1.91 -12.50 -8.98
N ILE A 109 -2.80 -12.86 -8.07
CA ILE A 109 -3.28 -14.25 -7.91
C ILE A 109 -4.57 -14.53 -8.68
N GLY A 110 -5.02 -13.61 -9.56
CA GLY A 110 -6.21 -13.75 -10.36
C GLY A 110 -7.51 -13.66 -9.56
N MET A 111 -7.50 -12.97 -8.42
CA MET A 111 -8.64 -12.79 -7.54
C MET A 111 -9.19 -11.36 -7.67
N ALA A 112 -10.49 -11.22 -7.80
CA ALA A 112 -11.14 -9.91 -7.75
C ALA A 112 -11.34 -9.44 -6.29
N PRO A 113 -11.36 -8.13 -6.02
CA PRO A 113 -11.69 -7.62 -4.67
C PRO A 113 -13.03 -8.11 -4.12
N ASN A 114 -14.00 -8.38 -4.98
CA ASN A 114 -15.33 -8.89 -4.59
C ASN A 114 -15.44 -10.42 -4.64
N ASP A 115 -14.32 -11.15 -4.68
CA ASP A 115 -14.34 -12.62 -4.65
C ASP A 115 -14.97 -13.13 -3.36
N PRO A 116 -15.91 -14.09 -3.43
CA PRO A 116 -16.61 -14.61 -2.24
C PRO A 116 -15.71 -15.18 -1.14
N ARG A 117 -14.50 -15.62 -1.49
CA ARG A 117 -13.51 -16.13 -0.53
C ARG A 117 -13.03 -15.06 0.45
N LEU A 118 -13.13 -13.78 0.06
CA LEU A 118 -12.71 -12.64 0.89
C LEU A 118 -13.82 -12.19 1.86
N GLU A 119 -15.07 -12.59 1.66
CA GLU A 119 -16.19 -12.16 2.46
C GLU A 119 -15.99 -12.32 3.99
N PRO A 120 -15.50 -13.47 4.50
CA PRO A 120 -15.26 -13.63 5.94
C PRO A 120 -14.19 -12.67 6.50
N TYR A 121 -13.22 -12.26 5.66
CA TYR A 121 -12.14 -11.35 6.04
C TYR A 121 -12.64 -9.90 6.10
N TYR A 122 -13.49 -9.50 5.15
CA TYR A 122 -14.13 -8.17 5.19
C TYR A 122 -15.08 -8.03 6.38
N ALA A 123 -15.88 -9.07 6.65
CA ALA A 123 -16.73 -9.11 7.82
C ALA A 123 -15.91 -8.99 9.13
N LEU A 124 -14.79 -9.71 9.22
CA LEU A 124 -13.87 -9.61 10.36
C LEU A 124 -13.26 -8.20 10.48
N ALA A 125 -12.79 -7.64 9.39
CA ALA A 125 -12.20 -6.30 9.39
C ALA A 125 -13.22 -5.22 9.80
N GLU A 126 -14.47 -5.31 9.32
CA GLU A 126 -15.56 -4.42 9.72
C GLU A 126 -15.91 -4.59 11.21
N GLU A 127 -16.03 -5.83 11.70
CA GLU A 127 -16.31 -6.16 13.11
C GLU A 127 -15.23 -5.60 14.02
N MET A 128 -13.97 -5.81 13.67
CA MET A 128 -12.80 -5.40 14.47
C MET A 128 -12.38 -3.95 14.23
N ASN A 129 -13.09 -3.25 13.33
CA ASN A 129 -12.82 -1.85 12.95
C ASN A 129 -11.38 -1.62 12.51
N ILE A 130 -10.78 -2.53 11.74
CA ILE A 130 -9.47 -2.34 11.10
C ILE A 130 -9.66 -1.98 9.63
N PRO A 131 -8.78 -1.15 9.04
CA PRO A 131 -8.85 -0.81 7.62
C PRO A 131 -8.37 -1.96 6.73
N VAL A 132 -8.83 -1.94 5.48
CA VAL A 132 -8.40 -2.88 4.43
C VAL A 132 -7.68 -2.12 3.34
N GLY A 133 -6.45 -2.51 3.03
CA GLY A 133 -5.66 -2.00 1.90
C GLY A 133 -5.70 -2.97 0.73
N ILE A 134 -6.20 -2.50 -0.41
CA ILE A 134 -6.35 -3.33 -1.61
C ILE A 134 -5.45 -2.76 -2.70
N HIS A 135 -4.53 -3.61 -3.19
CA HIS A 135 -3.74 -3.29 -4.38
C HIS A 135 -4.66 -3.01 -5.57
N THR A 136 -4.55 -1.83 -6.15
CA THR A 136 -5.33 -1.42 -7.32
C THR A 136 -4.42 -0.86 -8.41
N GLY A 137 -4.96 -0.66 -9.61
CA GLY A 137 -4.19 -0.13 -10.72
C GLY A 137 -3.46 -1.21 -11.52
N VAL A 138 -2.22 -0.96 -11.85
CA VAL A 138 -1.40 -1.84 -12.70
C VAL A 138 -0.22 -2.42 -11.94
N GLY A 139 0.38 -3.47 -12.50
CA GLY A 139 1.67 -4.01 -12.07
C GLY A 139 2.79 -3.58 -13.02
N PRO A 140 4.05 -3.96 -12.73
CA PRO A 140 5.18 -3.77 -13.62
C PRO A 140 4.95 -4.38 -15.01
N ALA A 141 5.64 -3.82 -16.02
CA ALA A 141 5.58 -4.37 -17.37
C ALA A 141 6.08 -5.82 -17.39
N GLY A 142 5.31 -6.70 -18.01
CA GLY A 142 5.65 -8.11 -18.12
C GLY A 142 5.09 -9.00 -17.00
N THR A 143 4.50 -8.47 -15.95
CA THR A 143 3.95 -9.19 -14.79
C THR A 143 3.19 -10.50 -15.15
N PRO A 144 2.28 -10.56 -16.17
CA PRO A 144 1.57 -11.80 -16.47
C PRO A 144 2.45 -12.92 -17.04
N TYR A 145 3.68 -12.59 -17.40
CA TYR A 145 4.63 -13.53 -18.00
C TYR A 145 5.70 -14.01 -17.00
N GLU A 146 5.69 -13.44 -15.80
CA GLU A 146 6.59 -13.84 -14.72
C GLU A 146 6.09 -15.13 -14.05
N PRO A 147 6.99 -16.01 -13.59
CA PRO A 147 6.62 -17.28 -12.94
C PRO A 147 5.73 -17.10 -11.70
N CYS A 148 5.87 -15.99 -10.97
CA CYS A 148 5.03 -15.69 -9.80
C CYS A 148 3.56 -15.44 -10.18
N CYS A 149 3.30 -14.91 -11.35
CA CYS A 149 2.09 -14.13 -11.54
C CYS A 149 1.33 -14.45 -12.84
N PRO A 150 1.22 -15.73 -13.26
CA PRO A 150 0.57 -16.12 -14.51
C PRO A 150 -0.94 -15.81 -14.52
N ASN A 151 -1.50 -15.64 -13.33
CA ASN A 151 -2.92 -15.31 -13.14
C ASN A 151 -3.19 -13.81 -13.07
N PHE A 152 -2.16 -12.96 -13.14
CA PHE A 152 -2.33 -11.52 -13.12
C PHE A 152 -3.28 -11.04 -14.22
N ARG A 153 -4.21 -10.16 -13.83
CA ARG A 153 -5.11 -9.49 -14.77
C ARG A 153 -5.26 -8.03 -14.37
N VAL A 154 -4.86 -7.13 -15.26
CA VAL A 154 -4.95 -5.68 -15.02
C VAL A 154 -6.37 -5.22 -14.69
N THR A 155 -7.39 -5.87 -15.27
CA THR A 155 -8.80 -5.55 -15.00
C THR A 155 -9.22 -5.82 -13.55
N LEU A 156 -8.54 -6.73 -12.85
CA LEU A 156 -8.82 -7.03 -11.45
C LEU A 156 -8.29 -5.96 -10.49
N GLY A 157 -7.44 -5.06 -10.97
CA GLY A 157 -7.01 -3.86 -10.24
C GLY A 157 -7.90 -2.64 -10.42
N ASN A 158 -9.06 -2.79 -11.11
CA ASN A 158 -9.99 -1.67 -11.31
C ASN A 158 -10.70 -1.32 -9.98
N PRO A 159 -10.60 -0.05 -9.51
CA PRO A 159 -11.22 0.40 -8.26
C PRO A 159 -12.71 0.13 -8.10
N VAL A 160 -13.48 0.09 -9.20
CA VAL A 160 -14.93 -0.17 -9.09
C VAL A 160 -15.27 -1.57 -8.60
N LEU A 161 -14.33 -2.52 -8.64
CA LEU A 161 -14.57 -3.87 -8.14
C LEU A 161 -14.75 -3.95 -6.61
N VAL A 162 -14.42 -2.89 -5.87
CA VAL A 162 -14.69 -2.82 -4.42
C VAL A 162 -16.14 -2.44 -4.10
N GLU A 163 -16.94 -2.00 -5.09
CA GLU A 163 -18.30 -1.51 -4.87
C GLU A 163 -19.19 -2.52 -4.15
N GLU A 164 -19.23 -3.76 -4.63
CA GLU A 164 -20.03 -4.83 -4.02
C GLU A 164 -19.60 -5.14 -2.58
N VAL A 165 -18.33 -4.96 -2.24
CA VAL A 165 -17.82 -5.10 -0.87
C VAL A 165 -18.35 -3.96 0.01
N LEU A 166 -18.30 -2.72 -0.49
CA LEU A 166 -18.77 -1.52 0.23
C LEU A 166 -20.28 -1.54 0.47
N ILE A 167 -21.06 -2.13 -0.45
CA ILE A 167 -22.52 -2.31 -0.28
C ILE A 167 -22.80 -3.29 0.86
N ARG A 168 -22.08 -4.41 0.93
CA ARG A 168 -22.27 -5.42 1.96
C ARG A 168 -21.70 -5.00 3.32
N HIS A 169 -20.62 -4.21 3.31
CA HIS A 169 -19.87 -3.76 4.49
C HIS A 169 -19.83 -2.24 4.59
N PRO A 170 -20.93 -1.55 4.89
CA PRO A 170 -21.01 -0.08 4.81
C PRO A 170 -20.14 0.66 5.84
N ARG A 171 -19.67 -0.01 6.89
CA ARG A 171 -18.74 0.58 7.87
C ARG A 171 -17.28 0.23 7.62
N LEU A 172 -17.00 -0.66 6.65
CA LEU A 172 -15.64 -1.08 6.32
C LEU A 172 -14.86 0.10 5.72
N ARG A 173 -13.71 0.40 6.30
CA ARG A 173 -12.79 1.39 5.75
C ARG A 173 -11.86 0.70 4.76
N ILE A 174 -11.91 1.11 3.51
CA ILE A 174 -11.02 0.61 2.45
C ILE A 174 -10.12 1.75 2.00
N TYR A 175 -8.84 1.47 1.80
CA TYR A 175 -7.98 2.36 1.02
C TYR A 175 -7.50 1.64 -0.24
N LEU A 176 -7.71 2.33 -1.38
CA LEU A 176 -7.28 1.90 -2.70
C LEU A 176 -5.81 2.26 -2.82
N MET A 177 -4.96 1.25 -2.92
CA MET A 177 -3.52 1.45 -3.00
C MET A 177 -3.12 1.93 -4.40
N HIS A 178 -1.98 2.61 -4.51
CA HIS A 178 -1.41 3.16 -5.75
C HIS A 178 -2.34 4.14 -6.47
N GLY A 179 -3.20 4.84 -5.73
CA GLY A 179 -4.13 5.79 -6.33
C GLY A 179 -5.22 5.19 -7.21
N GLY A 180 -5.22 3.88 -7.41
CA GLY A 180 -5.97 3.24 -8.47
C GLY A 180 -5.44 3.58 -9.87
N TRP A 181 -4.22 4.13 -9.99
CA TRP A 181 -3.65 4.57 -11.26
C TRP A 181 -3.55 3.40 -12.27
N PRO A 182 -3.94 3.57 -13.54
CA PRO A 182 -4.39 4.81 -14.20
C PRO A 182 -5.91 5.03 -14.23
N TYR A 183 -6.70 4.31 -13.44
CA TYR A 183 -8.16 4.33 -13.42
C TYR A 183 -8.72 5.58 -12.70
N LEU A 184 -8.33 6.79 -13.14
CA LEU A 184 -8.70 8.06 -12.48
C LEU A 184 -10.21 8.26 -12.35
N GLN A 185 -10.97 7.93 -13.40
CA GLN A 185 -12.42 8.18 -13.40
C GLN A 185 -13.16 7.19 -12.49
N GLU A 186 -12.72 5.94 -12.48
CA GLU A 186 -13.20 4.88 -11.61
C GLU A 186 -12.89 5.19 -10.15
N THR A 187 -11.66 5.62 -9.85
CA THR A 187 -11.25 6.08 -8.52
C THR A 187 -12.14 7.24 -8.05
N LYS A 188 -12.35 8.25 -8.91
CA LYS A 188 -13.23 9.39 -8.60
C LYS A 188 -14.68 8.94 -8.40
N ALA A 189 -15.18 7.97 -9.18
CA ALA A 189 -16.54 7.45 -9.03
C ALA A 189 -16.75 6.80 -7.64
N ILE A 190 -15.84 5.91 -7.23
CA ILE A 190 -15.88 5.28 -5.92
C ILE A 190 -15.76 6.32 -4.79
N LEU A 191 -14.82 7.23 -4.88
CA LEU A 191 -14.66 8.29 -3.88
C LEU A 191 -15.89 9.21 -3.78
N SER A 192 -16.61 9.43 -4.87
CA SER A 192 -17.80 10.29 -4.90
C SER A 192 -18.98 9.68 -4.14
N VAL A 193 -19.10 8.35 -4.15
CA VAL A 193 -20.26 7.64 -3.60
C VAL A 193 -19.98 7.10 -2.20
N TYR A 194 -18.75 6.65 -1.94
CA TYR A 194 -18.38 5.93 -0.71
C TYR A 194 -17.46 6.76 0.18
N PRO A 195 -17.99 7.45 1.22
CA PRO A 195 -17.20 8.35 2.07
C PRO A 195 -16.15 7.64 2.93
N GLN A 196 -16.31 6.34 3.18
CA GLN A 196 -15.40 5.49 3.95
C GLN A 196 -14.18 5.00 3.15
N VAL A 197 -14.09 5.35 1.85
CA VAL A 197 -12.96 4.98 0.99
C VAL A 197 -11.90 6.07 0.99
N TYR A 198 -10.66 5.64 1.13
CA TYR A 198 -9.45 6.45 1.04
C TYR A 198 -8.59 5.95 -0.12
N VAL A 199 -7.53 6.68 -0.42
CA VAL A 199 -6.60 6.35 -1.51
C VAL A 199 -5.18 6.62 -1.04
N ASP A 200 -4.28 5.64 -1.09
CA ASP A 200 -2.87 5.95 -0.93
C ASP A 200 -2.22 6.32 -2.27
N LEU A 201 -1.15 7.07 -2.20
CA LEU A 201 -0.41 7.56 -3.36
C LEU A 201 0.93 6.81 -3.55
N ALA A 202 1.10 5.71 -2.83
CA ALA A 202 2.32 4.92 -2.84
C ALA A 202 2.69 4.47 -4.25
N THR A 203 3.94 4.26 -4.49
CA THR A 203 4.54 3.90 -5.78
C THR A 203 4.38 5.00 -6.84
N ILE A 204 3.16 5.41 -7.15
CA ILE A 204 2.92 6.38 -8.23
C ILE A 204 3.55 7.76 -7.96
N ASN A 205 3.78 8.11 -6.70
CA ASN A 205 4.40 9.37 -6.30
C ASN A 205 5.91 9.43 -6.61
N TRP A 206 6.53 8.32 -7.01
CA TRP A 206 7.95 8.30 -7.37
C TRP A 206 8.29 7.48 -8.61
N ILE A 207 7.47 6.48 -9.01
CA ILE A 207 7.81 5.57 -10.11
C ILE A 207 7.36 6.07 -11.49
N ILE A 208 6.23 6.77 -11.57
CA ILE A 208 5.76 7.36 -12.83
C ILE A 208 6.36 8.77 -13.05
N PRO A 209 6.36 9.29 -14.30
CA PRO A 209 6.82 10.64 -14.56
C PRO A 209 6.16 11.66 -13.63
N ARG A 210 6.96 12.60 -13.10
CA ARG A 210 6.49 13.59 -12.12
C ARG A 210 5.27 14.39 -12.61
N GLU A 211 5.24 14.75 -13.88
CA GLU A 211 4.12 15.50 -14.46
C GLU A 211 2.83 14.67 -14.49
N ASP A 212 2.92 13.38 -14.80
CA ASP A 212 1.78 12.47 -14.82
C ASP A 212 1.23 12.27 -13.40
N PHE A 213 2.12 12.05 -12.41
CA PHE A 213 1.71 11.97 -11.01
C PHE A 213 1.04 13.26 -10.54
N HIS A 214 1.65 14.42 -10.81
CA HIS A 214 1.08 15.71 -10.44
C HIS A 214 -0.25 16.00 -11.16
N GLY A 215 -0.39 15.57 -12.41
CA GLY A 215 -1.66 15.64 -13.15
C GLY A 215 -2.75 14.84 -12.47
N TYR A 216 -2.44 13.58 -12.12
CA TYR A 216 -3.35 12.68 -11.42
C TYR A 216 -3.77 13.21 -10.05
N LEU A 217 -2.79 13.60 -9.24
CA LEU A 217 -3.01 14.18 -7.90
C LEU A 217 -3.87 15.44 -7.94
N ARG A 218 -3.58 16.33 -8.90
CA ARG A 218 -4.35 17.58 -9.09
C ARG A 218 -5.82 17.30 -9.38
N GLU A 219 -6.10 16.30 -10.21
CA GLU A 219 -7.48 15.93 -10.53
C GLU A 219 -8.25 15.38 -9.30
N LEU A 220 -7.59 14.58 -8.46
CA LEU A 220 -8.19 14.09 -7.22
C LEU A 220 -8.46 15.23 -6.22
N VAL A 221 -7.50 16.14 -6.06
CA VAL A 221 -7.64 17.30 -5.16
C VAL A 221 -8.72 18.26 -5.64
N ARG A 222 -8.75 18.58 -6.96
CA ARG A 222 -9.81 19.44 -7.55
C ARG A 222 -11.21 18.84 -7.43
N ALA A 223 -11.32 17.52 -7.45
CA ALA A 223 -12.58 16.82 -7.23
C ALA A 223 -13.04 16.84 -5.75
N GLY A 224 -12.25 17.42 -4.83
CA GLY A 224 -12.58 17.56 -3.42
C GLY A 224 -12.13 16.41 -2.54
N PHE A 225 -11.28 15.51 -3.03
CA PHE A 225 -10.85 14.30 -2.30
C PHE A 225 -9.56 14.47 -1.50
N GLY A 226 -8.96 15.67 -1.45
CA GLY A 226 -7.66 15.92 -0.82
C GLY A 226 -7.53 15.38 0.61
N LYS A 227 -8.60 15.43 1.41
CA LYS A 227 -8.64 14.90 2.79
C LYS A 227 -8.79 13.37 2.87
N ARG A 228 -8.86 12.68 1.77
CA ARG A 228 -8.92 11.21 1.69
C ARG A 228 -7.75 10.61 0.91
N LEU A 229 -6.74 11.43 0.65
CA LEU A 229 -5.47 10.99 0.09
C LEU A 229 -4.50 10.71 1.23
N LEU A 230 -3.81 9.58 1.15
CA LEU A 230 -2.87 9.09 2.15
C LEU A 230 -1.48 9.05 1.54
N PHE A 231 -0.48 9.42 2.31
CA PHE A 231 0.91 9.19 1.92
C PHE A 231 1.26 7.71 2.12
N GLY A 232 1.96 7.15 1.16
CA GLY A 232 2.62 5.85 1.22
C GLY A 232 3.87 5.89 0.35
N SER A 233 4.91 5.19 0.71
CA SER A 233 6.13 5.12 -0.10
C SER A 233 6.18 3.88 -0.98
N ASP A 234 5.70 2.75 -0.49
CA ASP A 234 5.88 1.44 -1.12
C ASP A 234 7.36 1.23 -1.52
N GLN A 235 8.22 1.34 -0.50
CA GLN A 235 9.67 1.29 -0.70
C GLN A 235 10.16 -0.09 -1.16
N MET A 236 9.34 -1.14 -1.00
CA MET A 236 9.68 -2.52 -1.36
C MET A 236 11.06 -2.94 -0.84
N VAL A 237 12.07 -2.94 -1.69
CA VAL A 237 13.47 -3.27 -1.37
C VAL A 237 14.42 -2.07 -1.54
N TRP A 238 13.88 -0.87 -1.76
CA TRP A 238 14.62 0.36 -2.03
C TRP A 238 14.33 1.45 -0.99
N PRO A 239 15.04 1.49 0.15
CA PRO A 239 14.80 2.49 1.20
C PRO A 239 14.83 3.94 0.72
N GLU A 240 15.58 4.23 -0.34
CA GLU A 240 15.62 5.56 -0.98
C GLU A 240 14.30 5.98 -1.61
N ALA A 241 13.42 5.05 -1.94
CA ALA A 241 12.09 5.35 -2.48
C ALA A 241 11.24 6.18 -1.50
N ILE A 242 11.47 6.05 -0.19
CA ILE A 242 10.82 6.89 0.83
C ILE A 242 11.08 8.37 0.57
N GLY A 243 12.35 8.74 0.32
CA GLY A 243 12.70 10.12 0.00
C GLY A 243 12.12 10.60 -1.32
N MET A 244 12.12 9.72 -2.34
CA MET A 244 11.54 10.02 -3.65
C MET A 244 10.01 10.25 -3.54
N ALA A 245 9.33 9.45 -2.71
CA ALA A 245 7.90 9.57 -2.44
C ALA A 245 7.56 10.89 -1.72
N VAL A 246 8.34 11.25 -0.69
CA VAL A 246 8.17 12.52 0.02
C VAL A 246 8.36 13.70 -0.94
N GLU A 247 9.42 13.68 -1.76
CA GLU A 247 9.67 14.70 -2.77
C GLU A 247 8.52 14.79 -3.79
N GLY A 248 7.88 13.64 -4.10
CA GLY A 248 6.71 13.58 -4.96
C GLY A 248 5.59 14.50 -4.51
N ILE A 249 5.30 14.53 -3.23
CA ILE A 249 4.27 15.39 -2.66
C ILE A 249 4.81 16.82 -2.45
N GLU A 250 6.01 16.96 -1.89
CA GLU A 250 6.58 18.28 -1.56
C GLU A 250 6.78 19.15 -2.80
N SER A 251 7.19 18.58 -3.93
CA SER A 251 7.38 19.31 -5.19
C SER A 251 6.08 19.70 -5.91
N ALA A 252 4.91 19.28 -5.39
CA ALA A 252 3.61 19.61 -5.97
C ALA A 252 3.21 21.07 -5.65
N ALA A 253 3.74 22.03 -6.41
CA ALA A 253 3.55 23.47 -6.20
C ALA A 253 2.09 23.95 -6.28
N PHE A 254 1.16 23.15 -6.78
CA PHE A 254 -0.27 23.45 -6.82
C PHE A 254 -0.99 23.10 -5.51
N LEU A 255 -0.36 22.37 -4.60
CA LEU A 255 -0.90 22.08 -3.28
C LEU A 255 -0.55 23.20 -2.31
N THR A 256 -1.51 23.53 -1.44
CA THR A 256 -1.24 24.34 -0.26
C THR A 256 -0.49 23.53 0.81
N GLU A 257 0.17 24.20 1.75
CA GLU A 257 0.83 23.53 2.88
C GLU A 257 -0.16 22.73 3.75
N GLU A 258 -1.42 23.18 3.84
CA GLU A 258 -2.48 22.44 4.51
C GLU A 258 -2.81 21.14 3.77
N GLN A 259 -2.93 21.18 2.44
CA GLN A 259 -3.21 20.00 1.63
C GLN A 259 -2.06 18.99 1.68
N LYS A 260 -0.80 19.44 1.66
CA LYS A 260 0.36 18.56 1.83
C LYS A 260 0.34 17.90 3.22
N ARG A 261 0.07 18.69 4.26
CA ARG A 261 -0.06 18.19 5.62
C ARG A 261 -1.17 17.15 5.74
N ASP A 262 -2.33 17.40 5.12
CA ASP A 262 -3.43 16.44 5.13
C ASP A 262 -3.00 15.12 4.49
N ILE A 263 -2.31 15.14 3.34
CA ILE A 263 -1.80 13.93 2.70
C ILE A 263 -0.80 13.18 3.59
N PHE A 264 0.05 13.90 4.31
CA PHE A 264 1.09 13.29 5.14
C PHE A 264 0.58 12.76 6.50
N TYR A 265 -0.61 13.16 6.96
CA TYR A 265 -1.10 12.87 8.31
C TYR A 265 -2.53 12.33 8.39
N ASN A 266 -3.20 12.12 7.30
CA ASN A 266 -4.57 11.56 7.29
C ASN A 266 -4.62 10.10 7.71
#